data_83e50a3ec41d75ae89cab5746b46a95e
#
_entry.id   83e50a3ec41d75ae89cab5746b46a95e
#
_cell.length_a   1.000
_cell.length_b   1.000
_cell.length_c   1.000
_cell.angle_alpha   90.00
_cell.angle_beta   90.00
_cell.angle_gamma   90.00
#
_symmetry.space_group_name_H-M   'P 1'
#
loop_
_entity.id
_entity.type
_entity.pdbx_description
1 polymer ?
#
loop_
_entity_poly.entity_id
_entity_poly.type
_entity_poly.pdbx_seq_one_letter_code
_entity_poly.pdbx_strand_id
1 'polypeptide(L)'
;MKKIVFLLLVSFSTLLYGQTGFEKASINQVDNSLKILSSSNEEIILELSIGNYLKRSVKIDGNTYYSVNLFGESWIKEKGNPELPKITRSIMIPGNSGFVPELISEKHVDIELSVTPSKGILPRTINPDDVPYSFSEIYSKDAFFPESNYSIGEPYLIRDARGIAINF
;
A
#
# COMPACT_ATOMS: atom_id res chain seq x y z
N MET A 1 2.21 -70.97 -0.29
CA MET A 1 2.91 -69.68 -0.46
C MET A 1 1.87 -68.55 -0.18
N LYS A 2 1.92 -67.90 0.97
CA LYS A 2 1.01 -66.79 1.31
C LYS A 2 1.63 -65.48 0.82
N LYS A 3 0.92 -64.76 -0.09
CA LYS A 3 1.31 -63.43 -0.54
C LYS A 3 0.78 -62.41 0.49
N ILE A 4 1.70 -61.64 1.09
CA ILE A 4 1.38 -60.51 1.96
C ILE A 4 1.35 -59.27 1.06
N VAL A 5 0.16 -58.66 0.92
CA VAL A 5 -0.02 -57.39 0.22
C VAL A 5 0.13 -56.27 1.26
N PHE A 6 1.19 -55.46 1.13
CA PHE A 6 1.42 -54.28 1.97
C PHE A 6 0.68 -53.09 1.35
N LEU A 7 -0.41 -52.69 2.00
CA LEU A 7 -1.16 -51.49 1.62
C LEU A 7 -0.48 -50.26 2.24
N LEU A 8 0.28 -49.51 1.42
CA LEU A 8 0.90 -48.24 1.86
C LEU A 8 -0.14 -47.15 1.85
N LEU A 9 -0.66 -46.79 3.04
CA LEU A 9 -1.58 -45.69 3.24
C LEU A 9 -0.76 -44.41 3.27
N VAL A 10 -0.66 -43.72 2.12
CA VAL A 10 -0.06 -42.36 2.06
C VAL A 10 -1.11 -41.38 2.56
N SER A 11 -0.99 -40.94 3.81
CA SER A 11 -1.77 -39.82 4.32
C SER A 11 -1.23 -38.51 3.74
N PHE A 12 -1.98 -37.96 2.79
CA PHE A 12 -1.73 -36.63 2.26
C PHE A 12 -2.22 -35.60 3.31
N SER A 13 -1.33 -35.18 4.20
CA SER A 13 -1.60 -34.03 5.07
C SER A 13 -1.51 -32.77 4.21
N THR A 14 -2.67 -32.28 3.74
CA THR A 14 -2.78 -30.93 3.19
C THR A 14 -2.53 -29.95 4.32
N LEU A 15 -1.33 -29.37 4.36
CA LEU A 15 -1.06 -28.17 5.13
C LEU A 15 -1.94 -27.06 4.55
N LEU A 16 -3.07 -26.80 5.23
CA LEU A 16 -3.87 -25.60 5.04
C LEU A 16 -3.01 -24.43 5.55
N TYR A 17 -2.17 -23.88 4.68
CA TYR A 17 -1.69 -22.53 4.87
C TYR A 17 -2.91 -21.62 4.85
N GLY A 18 -3.16 -20.96 5.97
CA GLY A 18 -4.21 -19.93 6.06
C GLY A 18 -3.95 -18.91 4.96
N GLN A 19 -4.69 -19.01 3.86
CA GLN A 19 -4.61 -18.04 2.78
C GLN A 19 -5.16 -16.73 3.35
N THR A 20 -4.33 -15.72 3.45
CA THR A 20 -4.72 -14.34 3.81
C THR A 20 -5.70 -13.74 2.80
N GLY A 21 -6.03 -14.46 1.75
CA GLY A 21 -6.91 -14.03 0.67
C GLY A 21 -6.29 -12.98 -0.26
N PHE A 22 -5.04 -12.59 -0.02
CA PHE A 22 -4.30 -11.66 -0.89
C PHE A 22 -3.50 -12.41 -1.96
N GLU A 23 -3.59 -11.91 -3.19
CA GLU A 23 -2.81 -12.37 -4.33
C GLU A 23 -1.76 -11.33 -4.70
N LYS A 24 -0.55 -11.78 -5.04
CA LYS A 24 0.50 -10.91 -5.56
C LYS A 24 0.21 -10.58 -7.03
N ALA A 25 0.16 -9.30 -7.36
CA ALA A 25 0.08 -8.80 -8.72
C ALA A 25 1.38 -8.08 -9.08
N SER A 26 1.93 -8.36 -10.26
CA SER A 26 3.14 -7.73 -10.76
C SER A 26 2.78 -6.61 -11.74
N ILE A 27 3.42 -5.47 -11.59
CA ILE A 27 3.36 -4.34 -12.52
C ILE A 27 4.50 -4.45 -13.52
N ASN A 28 5.70 -4.76 -13.00
CA ASN A 28 6.92 -4.95 -13.79
C ASN A 28 7.84 -5.94 -13.07
N GLN A 29 9.04 -6.16 -13.61
CA GLN A 29 10.03 -7.10 -13.04
C GLN A 29 10.96 -6.45 -12.00
N VAL A 30 10.61 -5.26 -11.49
CA VAL A 30 11.38 -4.53 -10.49
C VAL A 30 10.82 -4.80 -9.11
N ASP A 31 11.67 -4.87 -8.11
CA ASP A 31 11.24 -4.95 -6.71
C ASP A 31 10.79 -3.58 -6.19
N ASN A 32 9.83 -3.59 -5.25
CA ASN A 32 9.43 -2.38 -4.56
C ASN A 32 10.61 -1.85 -3.74
N SER A 33 11.03 -0.63 -4.02
CA SER A 33 12.17 -0.03 -3.33
C SER A 33 12.08 1.49 -3.28
N LEU A 34 12.64 2.06 -2.22
CA LEU A 34 12.96 3.47 -2.13
C LEU A 34 14.46 3.61 -1.98
N LYS A 35 15.11 4.33 -2.87
CA LYS A 35 16.56 4.55 -2.90
C LYS A 35 16.88 6.02 -2.78
N ILE A 36 17.95 6.32 -2.06
CA ILE A 36 18.58 7.63 -2.08
C ILE A 36 19.62 7.61 -3.22
N LEU A 37 19.37 8.38 -4.26
CA LEU A 37 20.30 8.49 -5.41
C LEU A 37 21.41 9.50 -5.15
N SER A 38 21.09 10.60 -4.47
CA SER A 38 22.01 11.65 -4.05
C SER A 38 21.58 12.21 -2.71
N SER A 39 22.55 12.60 -1.90
CA SER A 39 22.32 13.28 -0.62
C SER A 39 23.45 14.26 -0.35
N SER A 40 23.10 15.53 -0.23
CA SER A 40 23.98 16.64 0.12
C SER A 40 23.34 17.56 1.17
N ASN A 41 23.98 18.63 1.53
CA ASN A 41 23.38 19.66 2.39
C ASN A 41 22.31 20.50 1.67
N GLU A 42 22.27 20.44 0.34
CA GLU A 42 21.41 21.29 -0.50
C GLU A 42 20.24 20.49 -1.10
N GLU A 43 20.46 19.20 -1.41
CA GLU A 43 19.44 18.37 -2.02
C GLU A 43 19.50 16.90 -1.57
N ILE A 44 18.35 16.24 -1.62
CA ILE A 44 18.22 14.78 -1.51
C ILE A 44 17.39 14.31 -2.67
N ILE A 45 17.95 13.42 -3.51
CA ILE A 45 17.23 12.80 -4.61
C ILE A 45 16.81 11.40 -4.22
N LEU A 46 15.51 11.15 -4.29
CA LEU A 46 14.89 9.87 -3.97
C LEU A 46 14.31 9.23 -5.23
N GLU A 47 14.49 7.94 -5.38
CA GLU A 47 13.83 7.12 -6.40
C GLU A 47 12.91 6.11 -5.73
N LEU A 48 11.61 6.21 -5.99
CA LEU A 48 10.63 5.22 -5.60
C LEU A 48 10.31 4.31 -6.79
N SER A 49 10.41 3.00 -6.60
CA SER A 49 10.02 1.99 -7.59
C SER A 49 8.96 1.07 -6.99
N ILE A 50 7.86 0.87 -7.71
CA ILE A 50 6.81 -0.08 -7.35
C ILE A 50 6.67 -1.10 -8.47
N GLY A 51 7.08 -2.34 -8.21
CA GLY A 51 7.04 -3.42 -9.18
C GLY A 51 5.93 -4.44 -8.94
N ASN A 52 5.39 -4.48 -7.73
CA ASN A 52 4.32 -5.42 -7.37
C ASN A 52 3.47 -4.89 -6.21
N TYR A 53 2.26 -5.40 -6.14
CA TYR A 53 1.30 -5.11 -5.07
C TYR A 53 0.52 -6.37 -4.70
N LEU A 54 -0.14 -6.35 -3.57
CA LEU A 54 -1.06 -7.38 -3.13
C LEU A 54 -2.49 -6.91 -3.38
N LYS A 55 -3.35 -7.77 -3.90
CA LYS A 55 -4.78 -7.51 -4.08
C LYS A 55 -5.62 -8.62 -3.51
N ARG A 56 -6.80 -8.27 -3.03
CA ARG A 56 -7.83 -9.20 -2.56
C ARG A 56 -9.19 -8.72 -3.05
N SER A 57 -9.97 -9.62 -3.64
CA SER A 57 -11.34 -9.30 -4.03
C SER A 57 -12.26 -9.13 -2.82
N VAL A 58 -13.13 -8.14 -2.88
CA VAL A 58 -14.15 -7.83 -1.87
C VAL A 58 -15.48 -7.62 -2.58
N LYS A 59 -16.54 -8.26 -2.11
CA LYS A 59 -17.90 -8.05 -2.62
C LYS A 59 -18.58 -6.94 -1.82
N ILE A 60 -19.04 -5.91 -2.52
CA ILE A 60 -19.83 -4.81 -1.95
C ILE A 60 -21.07 -4.63 -2.84
N ASP A 61 -22.25 -4.82 -2.26
CA ASP A 61 -23.55 -4.68 -2.97
C ASP A 61 -23.62 -5.46 -4.29
N GLY A 62 -23.05 -6.69 -4.30
CA GLY A 62 -23.02 -7.57 -5.49
C GLY A 62 -21.88 -7.29 -6.47
N ASN A 63 -21.25 -6.14 -6.42
CA ASN A 63 -20.12 -5.76 -7.27
C ASN A 63 -18.78 -6.23 -6.68
N THR A 64 -17.77 -6.40 -7.55
CA THR A 64 -16.42 -6.78 -7.13
C THR A 64 -15.52 -5.56 -7.07
N TYR A 65 -14.94 -5.34 -5.91
CA TYR A 65 -13.90 -4.37 -5.63
C TYR A 65 -12.62 -5.07 -5.22
N TYR A 66 -11.53 -4.33 -5.14
CA TYR A 66 -10.24 -4.89 -4.72
C TYR A 66 -9.64 -4.04 -3.60
N SER A 67 -9.32 -4.69 -2.51
CA SER A 67 -8.42 -4.14 -1.50
C SER A 67 -7.00 -4.26 -2.02
N VAL A 68 -6.27 -3.17 -2.05
CA VAL A 68 -4.89 -3.08 -2.55
C VAL A 68 -3.94 -2.83 -1.39
N ASN A 69 -2.81 -3.52 -1.39
CA ASN A 69 -1.82 -3.40 -0.33
C ASN A 69 -0.39 -3.44 -0.88
N LEU A 70 0.49 -2.66 -0.27
CA LEU A 70 1.94 -2.80 -0.38
C LEU A 70 2.48 -3.34 0.94
N PHE A 71 3.27 -4.41 0.86
CA PHE A 71 3.77 -5.08 2.06
C PHE A 71 4.56 -4.13 2.96
N GLY A 72 4.15 -4.05 4.23
CA GLY A 72 4.79 -3.18 5.24
C GLY A 72 4.38 -1.71 5.20
N GLU A 73 3.48 -1.32 4.28
CA GLU A 73 3.03 0.05 4.13
C GLU A 73 1.64 0.28 4.74
N SER A 74 1.30 1.55 4.94
CA SER A 74 -0.03 1.96 5.43
C SER A 74 -1.00 2.19 4.27
N TRP A 75 -2.22 2.64 4.60
CA TRP A 75 -3.25 3.05 3.63
C TRP A 75 -3.68 4.49 3.86
N ILE A 76 -4.21 5.10 2.82
CA ILE A 76 -5.00 6.33 2.92
C ILE A 76 -6.34 5.95 3.55
N LYS A 77 -6.60 6.45 4.76
CA LYS A 77 -7.79 6.11 5.55
C LYS A 77 -8.80 7.26 5.60
N GLU A 78 -9.17 7.75 4.44
CA GLU A 78 -10.22 8.75 4.30
C GLU A 78 -11.54 8.06 3.99
N LYS A 79 -12.52 8.19 4.90
CA LYS A 79 -13.80 7.48 4.80
C LYS A 79 -14.48 7.76 3.45
N GLY A 80 -14.81 6.70 2.75
CA GLY A 80 -15.50 6.74 1.46
C GLY A 80 -14.60 6.94 0.24
N ASN A 81 -13.36 7.39 0.41
CA ASN A 81 -12.38 7.51 -0.68
C ASN A 81 -11.67 6.17 -0.94
N PRO A 82 -11.06 5.96 -2.12
CA PRO A 82 -10.33 4.74 -2.42
C PRO A 82 -9.24 4.45 -1.37
N GLU A 83 -9.24 3.23 -0.82
CA GLU A 83 -8.24 2.79 0.16
C GLU A 83 -6.96 2.36 -0.56
N LEU A 84 -6.16 3.36 -0.94
CA LEU A 84 -4.89 3.14 -1.62
C LEU A 84 -3.73 3.00 -0.62
N PRO A 85 -2.71 2.20 -0.94
CA PRO A 85 -1.49 2.16 -0.17
C PRO A 85 -0.82 3.53 -0.10
N LYS A 86 -0.19 3.81 1.04
CA LYS A 86 0.58 5.02 1.27
C LYS A 86 1.95 4.67 1.84
N ILE A 87 2.99 5.03 1.10
CA ILE A 87 4.37 4.88 1.52
C ILE A 87 4.80 6.15 2.23
N THR A 88 5.16 6.05 3.51
CA THR A 88 5.66 7.20 4.29
C THR A 88 7.11 6.99 4.66
N ARG A 89 7.96 7.96 4.36
CA ARG A 89 9.37 7.95 4.76
C ARG A 89 9.75 9.28 5.39
N SER A 90 10.57 9.17 6.43
CA SER A 90 11.13 10.36 7.11
C SER A 90 12.54 10.59 6.64
N ILE A 91 12.85 11.82 6.28
CA ILE A 91 14.20 12.25 5.96
C ILE A 91 14.67 13.31 6.94
N MET A 92 15.95 13.31 7.25
CA MET A 92 16.58 14.37 8.04
C MET A 92 16.82 15.59 7.15
N ILE A 93 16.51 16.76 7.67
CA ILE A 93 16.75 18.03 6.99
C ILE A 93 17.64 18.92 7.85
N PRO A 94 18.47 19.80 7.23
CA PRO A 94 19.31 20.74 7.98
C PRO A 94 18.49 21.70 8.85
N GLY A 95 19.07 22.15 9.97
CA GLY A 95 18.38 22.79 11.07
C GLY A 95 17.38 23.89 10.72
N ASN A 96 17.74 24.92 9.94
CA ASN A 96 16.89 26.07 9.62
C ASN A 96 16.48 26.18 8.16
N SER A 97 16.73 25.15 7.36
CA SER A 97 16.45 25.15 5.92
C SER A 97 14.96 25.05 5.66
N GLY A 98 14.47 25.81 4.69
CA GLY A 98 13.24 25.53 3.99
C GLY A 98 13.39 24.26 3.14
N PHE A 99 12.28 23.68 2.73
CA PHE A 99 12.26 22.50 1.89
C PHE A 99 11.23 22.68 0.78
N VAL A 100 11.66 22.48 -0.46
CA VAL A 100 10.79 22.55 -1.64
C VAL A 100 10.91 21.22 -2.38
N PRO A 101 9.82 20.46 -2.50
CA PRO A 101 9.80 19.22 -3.26
C PRO A 101 9.70 19.54 -4.76
N GLU A 102 10.38 18.72 -5.57
CA GLU A 102 10.28 18.75 -7.02
C GLU A 102 10.18 17.33 -7.56
N LEU A 103 9.23 17.09 -8.46
CA LEU A 103 9.11 15.83 -9.19
C LEU A 103 10.01 15.91 -10.43
N ILE A 104 11.13 15.20 -10.40
CA ILE A 104 12.13 15.24 -11.49
C ILE A 104 11.66 14.40 -12.69
N SER A 105 11.13 13.21 -12.43
CA SER A 105 10.62 12.32 -13.47
C SER A 105 9.59 11.35 -12.93
N GLU A 106 8.68 10.91 -13.78
CA GLU A 106 7.66 9.91 -13.47
C GLU A 106 7.52 8.94 -14.63
N LYS A 107 7.32 7.66 -14.26
CA LYS A 107 6.86 6.60 -15.17
C LYS A 107 5.72 5.87 -14.49
N HIS A 108 4.62 5.65 -15.19
CA HIS A 108 3.46 4.97 -14.64
C HIS A 108 2.97 3.85 -15.56
N VAL A 109 2.15 2.99 -14.99
CA VAL A 109 1.40 1.95 -15.68
C VAL A 109 -0.03 2.05 -15.22
N ASP A 110 -0.96 2.19 -16.14
CA ASP A 110 -2.38 2.23 -15.86
C ASP A 110 -2.91 0.82 -15.62
N ILE A 111 -3.62 0.64 -14.53
CA ILE A 111 -4.24 -0.63 -14.17
C ILE A 111 -5.73 -0.38 -13.92
N GLU A 112 -6.58 -1.01 -14.72
CA GLU A 112 -8.02 -0.95 -14.52
C GLU A 112 -8.42 -1.79 -13.31
N LEU A 113 -8.77 -1.14 -12.20
CA LEU A 113 -9.08 -1.78 -10.95
C LEU A 113 -10.07 -0.96 -10.12
N SER A 114 -11.21 -1.55 -9.79
CA SER A 114 -12.16 -0.96 -8.84
C SER A 114 -11.66 -1.13 -7.42
N VAL A 115 -11.09 -0.09 -6.82
CA VAL A 115 -10.54 -0.13 -5.45
C VAL A 115 -11.66 -0.03 -4.42
N THR A 116 -11.53 -0.77 -3.29
CA THR A 116 -12.48 -0.67 -2.16
C THR A 116 -12.43 0.73 -1.54
N PRO A 117 -13.59 1.30 -1.13
CA PRO A 117 -13.59 2.52 -0.34
C PRO A 117 -13.07 2.27 1.07
N SER A 118 -12.37 3.23 1.62
CA SER A 118 -11.91 3.19 2.99
C SER A 118 -13.08 3.35 3.97
N LYS A 119 -13.08 2.55 5.04
CA LYS A 119 -13.99 2.71 6.18
C LYS A 119 -13.57 3.85 7.12
N GLY A 120 -12.43 4.49 6.84
CA GLY A 120 -11.84 5.53 7.66
C GLY A 120 -11.02 4.99 8.83
N ILE A 121 -10.71 5.88 9.77
CA ILE A 121 -10.00 5.52 11.00
C ILE A 121 -11.04 5.03 12.01
N LEU A 122 -11.00 3.75 12.33
CA LEU A 122 -11.90 3.14 13.30
C LEU A 122 -11.23 2.99 14.67
N PRO A 123 -11.93 3.28 15.78
CA PRO A 123 -11.48 2.90 17.11
C PRO A 123 -11.26 1.39 17.21
N ARG A 124 -10.31 0.97 18.03
CA ARG A 124 -10.00 -0.47 18.23
C ARG A 124 -11.16 -1.30 18.80
N THR A 125 -12.14 -0.65 19.39
CA THR A 125 -13.34 -1.26 19.96
C THR A 125 -14.42 -1.58 18.92
N ILE A 126 -14.27 -1.07 17.70
CA ILE A 126 -15.22 -1.29 16.60
C ILE A 126 -14.66 -2.39 15.70
N ASN A 127 -15.47 -3.44 15.49
CA ASN A 127 -15.14 -4.44 14.48
C ASN A 127 -15.33 -3.83 13.08
N PRO A 128 -14.28 -3.80 12.25
CA PRO A 128 -14.40 -3.25 10.89
C PRO A 128 -15.47 -3.93 10.02
N ASP A 129 -15.80 -5.20 10.27
CA ASP A 129 -16.79 -5.92 9.49
C ASP A 129 -18.22 -5.43 9.75
N ASP A 130 -18.46 -4.83 10.91
CA ASP A 130 -19.77 -4.25 11.28
C ASP A 130 -19.98 -2.84 10.69
N VAL A 131 -18.92 -2.23 10.12
CA VAL A 131 -19.02 -0.90 9.52
C VAL A 131 -19.30 -1.04 8.03
N PRO A 132 -20.44 -0.52 7.53
CA PRO A 132 -20.74 -0.56 6.11
C PRO A 132 -19.77 0.29 5.29
N TYR A 133 -19.56 -0.12 4.04
CA TYR A 133 -18.85 0.71 3.08
C TYR A 133 -19.70 1.93 2.68
N SER A 134 -19.04 3.02 2.40
CA SER A 134 -19.63 4.21 1.81
C SER A 134 -18.74 4.68 0.66
N PHE A 135 -19.32 5.30 -0.35
CA PHE A 135 -18.61 5.79 -1.51
C PHE A 135 -18.68 7.30 -1.52
N SER A 136 -17.53 7.96 -1.64
CA SER A 136 -17.45 9.40 -1.85
C SER A 136 -17.72 9.74 -3.33
N GLU A 137 -17.86 11.02 -3.61
CA GLU A 137 -18.09 11.52 -4.96
C GLU A 137 -16.96 11.18 -5.95
N ILE A 138 -15.75 10.86 -5.46
CA ILE A 138 -14.60 10.54 -6.32
C ILE A 138 -14.87 9.32 -7.22
N TYR A 139 -15.70 8.37 -6.76
CA TYR A 139 -16.07 7.19 -7.56
C TYR A 139 -16.99 7.50 -8.75
N SER A 140 -17.58 8.69 -8.79
CA SER A 140 -18.42 9.18 -9.89
C SER A 140 -17.76 10.29 -10.70
N LYS A 141 -16.55 10.69 -10.35
CA LYS A 141 -15.80 11.75 -11.01
C LYS A 141 -14.65 11.16 -11.83
N ASP A 142 -14.42 11.71 -13.01
CA ASP A 142 -13.18 11.46 -13.77
C ASP A 142 -12.06 12.36 -13.22
N ALA A 143 -11.45 11.91 -12.13
CA ALA A 143 -10.43 12.66 -11.41
C ALA A 143 -9.42 11.71 -10.76
N PHE A 144 -8.19 12.16 -10.60
CA PHE A 144 -7.17 11.43 -9.86
C PHE A 144 -7.43 11.48 -8.36
N PHE A 145 -7.12 10.36 -7.69
CA PHE A 145 -7.10 10.29 -6.24
C PHE A 145 -5.89 9.46 -5.77
N PRO A 146 -5.05 9.98 -4.87
CA PRO A 146 -5.01 11.40 -4.43
C PRO A 146 -4.70 12.35 -5.59
N GLU A 147 -4.95 13.64 -5.41
CA GLU A 147 -4.68 14.67 -6.44
C GLU A 147 -3.19 14.81 -6.78
N SER A 148 -2.33 14.39 -5.86
CA SER A 148 -0.87 14.41 -6.05
C SER A 148 -0.27 13.06 -5.67
N ASN A 149 0.72 12.62 -6.44
CA ASN A 149 1.47 11.38 -6.21
C ASN A 149 2.40 11.46 -5.00
N TYR A 150 2.60 12.63 -4.43
CA TYR A 150 3.37 12.82 -3.22
C TYR A 150 2.81 13.98 -2.38
N SER A 151 3.06 13.91 -1.09
CA SER A 151 2.83 15.02 -0.16
C SER A 151 3.93 15.08 0.88
N ILE A 152 4.10 16.27 1.45
CA ILE A 152 5.12 16.52 2.45
C ILE A 152 4.43 16.98 3.73
N GLY A 153 4.79 16.33 4.84
CA GLY A 153 4.30 16.71 6.16
C GLY A 153 4.99 17.93 6.73
N GLU A 154 4.49 18.41 7.86
CA GLU A 154 5.16 19.46 8.61
C GLU A 154 6.50 18.95 9.20
N PRO A 155 7.55 19.79 9.20
CA PRO A 155 8.79 19.46 9.86
C PRO A 155 8.59 19.20 11.35
N TYR A 156 9.25 18.17 11.87
CA TYR A 156 9.19 17.79 13.28
C TYR A 156 10.60 17.64 13.87
N LEU A 157 10.69 17.69 15.19
CA LEU A 157 11.91 17.49 15.93
C LEU A 157 11.85 16.18 16.71
N ILE A 158 12.89 15.37 16.58
CA ILE A 158 13.13 14.21 17.44
C ILE A 158 14.47 14.41 18.10
N ARG A 159 14.45 14.75 19.40
CA ARG A 159 15.66 15.18 20.13
C ARG A 159 16.27 16.41 19.44
N ASP A 160 17.46 16.29 18.91
CA ASP A 160 18.26 17.30 18.20
C ASP A 160 18.24 17.16 16.68
N ALA A 161 17.52 16.15 16.17
CA ALA A 161 17.36 15.92 14.73
C ALA A 161 16.04 16.50 14.24
N ARG A 162 16.11 17.31 13.16
CA ARG A 162 14.94 17.79 12.45
C ARG A 162 14.62 16.88 11.27
N GLY A 163 13.38 16.45 11.19
CA GLY A 163 12.90 15.55 10.15
C GLY A 163 11.69 16.08 9.43
N ILE A 164 11.40 15.51 8.27
CA ILE A 164 10.19 15.73 7.50
C ILE A 164 9.68 14.40 6.94
N ALA A 165 8.38 14.20 6.96
CA ALA A 165 7.76 13.02 6.37
C ALA A 165 7.39 13.28 4.91
N ILE A 166 7.77 12.37 4.02
CA ILE A 166 7.33 12.34 2.63
C ILE A 166 6.37 11.16 2.50
N ASN A 167 5.21 11.42 1.92
CA ASN A 167 4.22 10.41 1.57
C ASN A 167 4.17 10.29 0.05
N PHE A 168 4.14 9.03 -0.40
CA PHE A 168 3.95 8.63 -1.78
C PHE A 168 2.72 7.74 -1.90
#